data_7db15f11a625f918110a6d5f12f6cf62
#
_entry.id   7db15f11a625f918110a6d5f12f6cf62
#
_cell.length_a   1.000
_cell.length_b   1.000
_cell.length_c   1.000
_cell.angle_alpha   90.00
_cell.angle_beta   90.00
_cell.angle_gamma   90.00
#
_symmetry.space_group_name_H-M   'P 1'
#
loop_
_entity.id
_entity.type
_entity.pdbx_description
1 polymer ?
#
loop_
_entity_poly.entity_id
_entity_poly.type
_entity_poly.pdbx_seq_one_letter_code
_entity_poly.pdbx_strand_id
1 'polypeptide(L)'
;MNNTIFDDVFRTMIEKMPYLAVPLINEVFHTSYPEDVKITQLRNEHQQKDGEIITDSCLLIGKKMYHIECQSTDDTTMAIRMIEYDFAIAVENAEKQGRRYRIEFPRSCVLFLRSSGNTPDYLEADVIFPDGKTHVYSIPAIKMADYTKDHIFEKNLLMLLPFYIMRYEKKKHDMRKNLELLQILLDEYDEIRINLEKELTETGKAELYTNLTKLIVKIADYIFEKEEDIRKGIGDVMGGKVLELESERLKAEGEARLGDLINRLIQDQRMEEIQMASTDPEKREQLYKEYGI
;
A
#
# COMPACT_ATOMS: atom_id res chain seq x y z
N MET A 1 13.39 -5.13 -14.65
CA MET A 1 13.57 -4.63 -13.29
C MET A 1 13.42 -5.80 -12.32
N ASN A 2 14.36 -5.97 -11.38
CA ASN A 2 14.12 -6.92 -10.29
C ASN A 2 13.09 -6.27 -9.36
N ASN A 3 11.84 -6.70 -9.47
CA ASN A 3 10.77 -6.26 -8.59
C ASN A 3 11.14 -6.64 -7.16
N THR A 4 11.30 -5.67 -6.28
CA THR A 4 11.63 -5.95 -4.88
C THR A 4 10.35 -6.17 -4.08
N ILE A 5 10.47 -6.78 -2.89
CA ILE A 5 9.34 -6.96 -1.98
C ILE A 5 8.70 -5.62 -1.60
N PHE A 6 9.49 -4.55 -1.58
CA PHE A 6 9.03 -3.20 -1.25
C PHE A 6 8.13 -2.65 -2.35
N ASP A 7 8.51 -2.82 -3.61
CA ASP A 7 7.72 -2.43 -4.78
C ASP A 7 6.39 -3.19 -4.78
N ASP A 8 6.41 -4.51 -4.52
CA ASP A 8 5.21 -5.35 -4.43
C ASP A 8 4.24 -4.87 -3.34
N VAL A 9 4.76 -4.55 -2.14
CA VAL A 9 3.94 -4.07 -1.02
C VAL A 9 3.38 -2.69 -1.33
N PHE A 10 4.19 -1.77 -1.87
CA PHE A 10 3.76 -0.43 -2.23
C PHE A 10 2.65 -0.48 -3.29
N ARG A 11 2.87 -1.21 -4.39
CA ARG A 11 1.88 -1.39 -5.46
C ARG A 11 0.60 -2.05 -4.96
N THR A 12 0.70 -3.07 -4.10
CA THR A 12 -0.47 -3.70 -3.48
C THR A 12 -1.33 -2.67 -2.73
N MET A 13 -0.71 -1.75 -2.00
CA MET A 13 -1.44 -0.68 -1.30
C MET A 13 -2.09 0.29 -2.28
N ILE A 14 -1.37 0.72 -3.31
CA ILE A 14 -1.93 1.62 -4.35
C ILE A 14 -3.09 0.96 -5.09
N GLU A 15 -2.96 -0.32 -5.47
CA GLU A 15 -3.98 -1.03 -6.24
C GLU A 15 -5.24 -1.34 -5.43
N LYS A 16 -5.07 -1.81 -4.20
CA LYS A 16 -6.19 -2.30 -3.37
C LYS A 16 -6.73 -1.26 -2.40
N MET A 17 -5.89 -0.33 -1.96
CA MET A 17 -6.19 0.63 -0.91
C MET A 17 -5.69 2.04 -1.28
N PRO A 18 -6.02 2.58 -2.48
CA PRO A 18 -5.46 3.86 -2.97
C PRO A 18 -5.77 5.05 -2.06
N TYR A 19 -6.85 4.97 -1.27
CA TYR A 19 -7.21 6.00 -0.30
C TYR A 19 -6.15 6.20 0.79
N LEU A 20 -5.29 5.20 1.06
CA LEU A 20 -4.16 5.36 1.99
C LEU A 20 -3.11 6.36 1.51
N ALA A 21 -3.07 6.67 0.21
CA ALA A 21 -2.17 7.68 -0.33
C ALA A 21 -2.66 9.12 -0.06
N VAL A 22 -3.95 9.32 0.24
CA VAL A 22 -4.53 10.67 0.42
C VAL A 22 -3.88 11.44 1.56
N PRO A 23 -3.73 10.88 2.78
CA PRO A 23 -3.05 11.58 3.86
C PRO A 23 -1.58 11.93 3.52
N LEU A 24 -0.86 11.03 2.83
CA LEU A 24 0.50 11.30 2.37
C LEU A 24 0.54 12.42 1.33
N ILE A 25 -0.39 12.43 0.37
CA ILE A 25 -0.55 13.51 -0.62
C ILE A 25 -0.85 14.84 0.09
N ASN A 26 -1.72 14.83 1.10
CA ASN A 26 -2.05 16.03 1.88
C ASN A 26 -0.82 16.56 2.62
N GLU A 27 -0.04 15.68 3.25
CA GLU A 27 1.17 16.06 3.98
C GLU A 27 2.23 16.65 3.06
N VAL A 28 2.54 15.95 1.96
CA VAL A 28 3.65 16.31 1.06
C VAL A 28 3.33 17.54 0.21
N PHE A 29 2.10 17.65 -0.31
CA PHE A 29 1.72 18.70 -1.25
C PHE A 29 0.89 19.81 -0.61
N HIS A 30 0.75 19.80 0.72
CA HIS A 30 -0.02 20.78 1.50
C HIS A 30 -1.45 20.95 0.97
N THR A 31 -2.10 19.81 0.68
CA THR A 31 -3.49 19.76 0.27
C THR A 31 -4.37 19.34 1.46
N SER A 32 -5.69 19.39 1.30
CA SER A 32 -6.66 19.06 2.35
C SER A 32 -7.81 18.24 1.77
N TYR A 33 -7.48 17.18 1.03
CA TYR A 33 -8.50 16.26 0.52
C TYR A 33 -9.13 15.48 1.68
N PRO A 34 -10.45 15.29 1.68
CA PRO A 34 -11.10 14.39 2.63
C PRO A 34 -10.72 12.92 2.36
N GLU A 35 -10.84 12.07 3.37
CA GLU A 35 -10.47 10.64 3.25
C GLU A 35 -11.29 9.89 2.17
N ASP A 36 -12.54 10.30 1.97
CA ASP A 36 -13.47 9.70 1.01
C ASP A 36 -13.40 10.34 -0.38
N VAL A 37 -12.37 11.15 -0.65
CA VAL A 37 -12.20 11.77 -1.97
C VAL A 37 -12.12 10.70 -3.06
N LYS A 38 -12.82 10.96 -4.18
CA LYS A 38 -12.77 10.05 -5.33
C LYS A 38 -11.38 10.07 -5.96
N ILE A 39 -10.74 8.89 -5.98
CA ILE A 39 -9.46 8.64 -6.61
C ILE A 39 -9.69 7.80 -7.87
N THR A 40 -9.01 8.15 -8.95
CA THR A 40 -8.92 7.33 -10.14
C THR A 40 -7.47 6.90 -10.30
N GLN A 41 -7.23 5.59 -10.31
CA GLN A 41 -5.90 5.06 -10.66
C GLN A 41 -5.71 5.18 -12.16
N LEU A 42 -4.64 5.83 -12.56
CA LEU A 42 -4.25 5.91 -13.96
C LEU A 42 -3.32 4.73 -14.29
N ARG A 43 -3.00 4.58 -15.57
CA ARG A 43 -2.10 3.53 -16.02
C ARG A 43 -0.69 3.78 -15.47
N ASN A 44 -0.04 2.73 -14.99
CA ASN A 44 1.33 2.76 -14.52
C ASN A 44 2.35 2.27 -15.56
N GLU A 45 1.87 1.68 -16.66
CA GLU A 45 2.68 1.16 -17.76
C GLU A 45 2.62 2.14 -18.94
N HIS A 46 3.77 2.73 -19.29
CA HIS A 46 3.87 3.75 -20.35
C HIS A 46 4.72 3.22 -21.50
N GLN A 47 4.10 3.01 -22.66
CA GLN A 47 4.75 2.49 -23.84
C GLN A 47 5.67 3.53 -24.49
N GLN A 48 6.95 3.18 -24.66
CA GLN A 48 7.93 3.96 -25.42
C GLN A 48 8.48 3.16 -26.60
N LYS A 49 9.14 3.82 -27.55
CA LYS A 49 9.72 3.16 -28.74
C LYS A 49 10.79 2.12 -28.38
N ASP A 50 11.52 2.36 -27.30
CA ASP A 50 12.67 1.54 -26.88
C ASP A 50 12.37 0.68 -25.64
N GLY A 51 11.10 0.57 -25.23
CA GLY A 51 10.70 -0.22 -24.07
C GLY A 51 9.47 0.34 -23.36
N GLU A 52 9.22 -0.18 -22.17
CA GLU A 52 8.12 0.21 -21.32
C GLU A 52 8.67 0.90 -20.05
N ILE A 53 8.11 2.05 -19.73
CA ILE A 53 8.30 2.69 -18.41
C ILE A 53 7.19 2.20 -17.49
N ILE A 54 7.56 1.68 -16.34
CA ILE A 54 6.61 1.24 -15.31
C ILE A 54 6.84 2.12 -14.07
N THR A 55 5.79 2.84 -13.67
CA THR A 55 5.77 3.68 -12.46
C THR A 55 5.11 2.94 -11.32
N ASP A 56 5.42 3.31 -10.07
CA ASP A 56 4.85 2.65 -8.90
C ASP A 56 3.41 3.10 -8.63
N SER A 57 3.08 4.36 -8.92
CA SER A 57 1.71 4.87 -8.80
C SER A 57 1.44 6.06 -9.72
N CYS A 58 0.22 6.14 -10.23
CA CYS A 58 -0.30 7.35 -10.86
C CYS A 58 -1.77 7.52 -10.48
N LEU A 59 -2.07 8.57 -9.72
CA LEU A 59 -3.38 8.81 -9.12
C LEU A 59 -3.95 10.14 -9.62
N LEU A 60 -5.24 10.14 -9.97
CA LEU A 60 -5.99 11.35 -10.32
C LEU A 60 -7.00 11.67 -9.22
N ILE A 61 -6.87 12.85 -8.63
CA ILE A 61 -7.81 13.41 -7.65
C ILE A 61 -8.37 14.71 -8.20
N GLY A 62 -9.65 14.70 -8.54
CA GLY A 62 -10.27 15.81 -9.25
C GLY A 62 -9.65 16.00 -10.64
N LYS A 63 -8.86 17.05 -10.83
CA LYS A 63 -8.14 17.34 -12.08
C LYS A 63 -6.61 17.29 -11.91
N LYS A 64 -6.12 16.91 -10.74
CA LYS A 64 -4.69 16.89 -10.45
C LYS A 64 -4.17 15.48 -10.45
N MET A 65 -3.07 15.26 -11.16
CA MET A 65 -2.33 14.00 -11.19
C MET A 65 -1.28 14.00 -10.07
N TYR A 66 -1.15 12.87 -9.41
CA TYR A 66 -0.15 12.62 -8.36
C TYR A 66 0.64 11.36 -8.73
N HIS A 67 1.95 11.45 -8.63
CA HIS A 67 2.86 10.36 -8.88
C HIS A 67 3.75 10.15 -7.64
N ILE A 68 3.71 8.97 -7.05
CA ILE A 68 4.49 8.62 -5.88
C ILE A 68 5.34 7.41 -6.25
N GLU A 69 6.65 7.55 -6.19
CA GLU A 69 7.62 6.46 -6.37
C GLU A 69 8.14 5.98 -5.03
N CYS A 70 8.28 4.67 -4.86
CA CYS A 70 8.86 4.05 -3.67
C CYS A 70 10.23 3.47 -4.01
N GLN A 71 11.28 4.01 -3.39
CA GLN A 71 12.65 3.58 -3.64
C GLN A 71 13.26 2.94 -2.40
N SER A 72 13.82 1.74 -2.57
CA SER A 72 14.45 1.00 -1.47
C SER A 72 15.73 1.67 -0.94
N THR A 73 16.43 2.43 -1.79
CA THR A 73 17.69 3.12 -1.47
C THR A 73 17.73 4.49 -2.13
N ASP A 74 18.51 5.40 -1.54
CA ASP A 74 18.82 6.69 -2.16
C ASP A 74 19.64 6.46 -3.44
N ASP A 75 19.08 6.90 -4.57
CA ASP A 75 19.66 6.81 -5.91
C ASP A 75 19.83 8.23 -6.47
N THR A 76 21.06 8.63 -6.70
CA THR A 76 21.40 9.97 -7.21
C THR A 76 20.88 10.24 -8.62
N THR A 77 20.49 9.19 -9.37
CA THR A 77 19.89 9.32 -10.71
C THR A 77 18.38 9.52 -10.66
N MET A 78 17.78 9.47 -9.47
CA MET A 78 16.34 9.48 -9.31
C MET A 78 15.66 10.74 -9.84
N ALA A 79 16.31 11.91 -9.75
CA ALA A 79 15.78 13.14 -10.33
C ALA A 79 15.56 13.03 -11.85
N ILE A 80 16.48 12.37 -12.56
CA ILE A 80 16.38 12.17 -14.02
C ILE A 80 15.28 11.14 -14.33
N ARG A 81 15.23 10.03 -13.59
CA ARG A 81 14.17 9.03 -13.76
C ARG A 81 12.79 9.63 -13.54
N MET A 82 12.63 10.48 -12.54
CA MET A 82 11.35 11.15 -12.27
C MET A 82 10.93 12.10 -13.39
N ILE A 83 11.86 12.80 -14.04
CA ILE A 83 11.56 13.61 -15.24
C ILE A 83 11.02 12.71 -16.37
N GLU A 84 11.67 11.58 -16.61
CA GLU A 84 11.24 10.62 -17.64
C GLU A 84 9.84 10.07 -17.35
N TYR A 85 9.58 9.68 -16.13
CA TYR A 85 8.30 9.15 -15.68
C TYR A 85 7.19 10.20 -15.78
N ASP A 86 7.42 11.38 -15.22
CA ASP A 86 6.46 12.48 -15.21
C ASP A 86 6.15 12.98 -16.62
N PHE A 87 7.17 12.99 -17.50
CA PHE A 87 6.96 13.33 -18.90
C PHE A 87 6.12 12.29 -19.64
N ALA A 88 6.35 10.98 -19.38
CA ALA A 88 5.55 9.92 -19.96
C ALA A 88 4.08 10.03 -19.52
N ILE A 89 3.83 10.20 -18.21
CA ILE A 89 2.50 10.44 -17.66
C ILE A 89 1.85 11.66 -18.29
N ALA A 90 2.59 12.78 -18.39
CA ALA A 90 2.07 14.04 -18.89
C ALA A 90 1.72 14.00 -20.38
N VAL A 91 2.50 13.27 -21.20
CA VAL A 91 2.24 13.10 -22.63
C VAL A 91 1.02 12.23 -22.89
N GLU A 92 0.85 11.14 -22.14
CA GLU A 92 -0.33 10.26 -22.28
C GLU A 92 -1.64 10.97 -21.91
N ASN A 93 -1.57 11.90 -20.96
CA ASN A 93 -2.71 12.69 -20.51
C ASN A 93 -2.80 14.08 -21.16
N ALA A 94 -2.06 14.31 -22.26
CA ALA A 94 -1.99 15.60 -22.92
C ALA A 94 -3.33 16.00 -23.58
N GLU A 95 -3.79 17.20 -23.27
CA GLU A 95 -5.01 17.77 -23.84
C GLU A 95 -4.74 18.44 -25.19
N LYS A 96 -5.44 18.00 -26.22
CA LYS A 96 -5.35 18.61 -27.55
C LYS A 96 -6.22 19.86 -27.63
N GLN A 97 -5.61 21.00 -27.91
CA GLN A 97 -6.28 22.30 -28.10
C GLN A 97 -6.01 22.81 -29.55
N GLY A 98 -6.84 22.40 -30.48
CA GLY A 98 -6.62 22.70 -31.92
C GLY A 98 -5.35 21.99 -32.44
N ARG A 99 -4.32 22.78 -32.80
CA ARG A 99 -3.02 22.28 -33.22
C ARG A 99 -1.96 22.25 -32.10
N ARG A 100 -2.34 22.67 -30.89
CA ARG A 100 -1.47 22.69 -29.72
C ARG A 100 -1.84 21.55 -28.79
N TYR A 101 -0.88 21.09 -28.01
CA TYR A 101 -1.08 20.18 -26.88
C TYR A 101 -0.72 20.91 -25.61
N ARG A 102 -1.57 20.77 -24.61
CA ARG A 102 -1.28 21.14 -23.22
C ARG A 102 -0.76 19.88 -22.51
N ILE A 103 0.46 19.93 -22.06
CA ILE A 103 1.13 18.86 -21.32
C ILE A 103 1.28 19.36 -19.89
N GLU A 104 0.68 18.67 -18.93
CA GLU A 104 0.73 19.04 -17.52
C GLU A 104 1.40 17.90 -16.74
N PHE A 105 2.51 18.22 -16.09
CA PHE A 105 3.25 17.27 -15.27
C PHE A 105 2.45 16.92 -14.02
N PRO A 106 2.53 15.67 -13.51
CA PRO A 106 1.94 15.31 -12.24
C PRO A 106 2.66 16.03 -11.09
N ARG A 107 2.03 16.07 -9.93
CA ARG A 107 2.70 16.41 -8.68
C ARG A 107 3.37 15.16 -8.15
N SER A 108 4.68 15.14 -8.14
CA SER A 108 5.45 13.93 -7.89
C SER A 108 6.28 14.02 -6.63
N CYS A 109 6.46 12.88 -5.95
CA CYS A 109 7.38 12.73 -4.84
C CYS A 109 7.99 11.33 -4.83
N VAL A 110 9.12 11.18 -4.13
CA VAL A 110 9.80 9.91 -3.95
C VAL A 110 9.83 9.55 -2.47
N LEU A 111 9.40 8.33 -2.12
CA LEU A 111 9.53 7.75 -0.79
C LEU A 111 10.81 6.91 -0.74
N PHE A 112 11.83 7.38 -0.03
CA PHE A 112 13.03 6.61 0.27
C PHE A 112 12.87 5.79 1.54
N LEU A 113 12.92 4.47 1.41
CA LEU A 113 12.84 3.54 2.55
C LEU A 113 14.14 3.52 3.35
N ARG A 114 15.27 3.67 2.66
CA ARG A 114 16.59 3.85 3.26
C ARG A 114 17.13 5.20 2.83
N SER A 115 17.45 6.01 3.81
CA SER A 115 18.06 7.32 3.63
C SER A 115 19.33 7.46 4.46
N SER A 116 20.12 8.46 4.14
CA SER A 116 21.33 8.87 4.87
C SER A 116 21.22 10.34 5.23
N GLY A 117 22.15 10.85 6.03
CA GLY A 117 22.24 12.29 6.32
C GLY A 117 22.50 13.16 5.08
N ASN A 118 22.90 12.55 3.96
CA ASN A 118 23.14 13.25 2.69
C ASN A 118 21.94 13.19 1.73
N THR A 119 20.90 12.40 2.04
CA THR A 119 19.68 12.35 1.23
C THR A 119 18.97 13.71 1.31
N PRO A 120 18.80 14.43 0.19
CA PRO A 120 18.22 15.77 0.19
C PRO A 120 16.71 15.72 0.51
N ASP A 121 16.14 16.88 0.87
CA ASP A 121 14.69 17.01 1.06
C ASP A 121 13.95 17.19 -0.29
N TYR A 122 14.69 17.61 -1.32
CA TYR A 122 14.18 17.75 -2.68
C TYR A 122 15.19 17.17 -3.67
N LEU A 123 14.68 16.43 -4.65
CA LEU A 123 15.45 16.03 -5.82
C LEU A 123 15.29 17.09 -6.89
N GLU A 124 16.40 17.59 -7.42
CA GLU A 124 16.40 18.71 -8.34
C GLU A 124 17.20 18.42 -9.61
N ALA A 125 16.71 18.97 -10.71
CA ALA A 125 17.43 18.99 -11.99
C ALA A 125 17.17 20.30 -12.74
N ASP A 126 18.21 20.88 -13.31
CA ASP A 126 18.10 22.02 -14.20
C ASP A 126 17.73 21.57 -15.62
N VAL A 127 16.53 21.94 -16.07
CA VAL A 127 16.08 21.69 -17.44
C VAL A 127 16.34 22.94 -18.28
N ILE A 128 17.31 22.86 -19.20
CA ILE A 128 17.73 23.98 -20.05
C ILE A 128 17.08 23.81 -21.43
N PHE A 129 16.26 24.79 -21.82
CA PHE A 129 15.61 24.81 -23.12
C PHE A 129 16.49 25.45 -24.21
N PRO A 130 16.24 25.15 -25.51
CA PRO A 130 17.05 25.71 -26.62
C PRO A 130 17.02 27.23 -26.71
N ASP A 131 16.04 27.90 -26.12
CA ASP A 131 15.96 29.36 -26.01
C ASP A 131 16.83 29.94 -24.88
N GLY A 132 17.56 29.08 -24.16
CA GLY A 132 18.44 29.45 -23.07
C GLY A 132 17.73 29.61 -21.72
N LYS A 133 16.41 29.37 -21.65
CA LYS A 133 15.68 29.39 -20.37
C LYS A 133 15.93 28.11 -19.58
N THR A 134 16.15 28.31 -18.30
CA THR A 134 16.32 27.20 -17.35
C THR A 134 15.07 27.14 -16.43
N HIS A 135 14.53 25.95 -16.26
CA HIS A 135 13.53 25.65 -15.26
C HIS A 135 14.08 24.60 -14.30
N VAL A 136 13.98 24.85 -13.01
CA VAL A 136 14.33 23.87 -12.00
C VAL A 136 13.15 22.90 -11.87
N TYR A 137 13.40 21.63 -12.20
CA TYR A 137 12.49 20.54 -11.86
C TYR A 137 12.84 20.09 -10.45
N SER A 138 11.91 20.23 -9.51
CA SER A 138 12.13 19.94 -8.09
C SER A 138 10.96 19.13 -7.55
N ILE A 139 11.25 18.01 -6.91
CA ILE A 139 10.27 17.11 -6.31
C ILE A 139 10.63 16.77 -4.87
N PRO A 140 9.65 16.68 -3.94
CA PRO A 140 9.90 16.31 -2.56
C PRO A 140 10.45 14.88 -2.43
N ALA A 141 11.45 14.71 -1.55
CA ALA A 141 11.99 13.42 -1.14
C ALA A 141 11.53 13.12 0.29
N ILE A 142 10.68 12.11 0.42
CA ILE A 142 10.15 11.63 1.70
C ILE A 142 11.12 10.57 2.23
N LYS A 143 11.62 10.76 3.44
CA LYS A 143 12.55 9.81 4.07
C LYS A 143 11.81 9.04 5.16
N MET A 144 11.67 7.73 5.02
CA MET A 144 10.97 6.88 5.99
C MET A 144 11.53 7.04 7.41
N ALA A 145 12.83 7.32 7.55
CA ALA A 145 13.49 7.51 8.82
C ALA A 145 12.96 8.72 9.63
N ASP A 146 12.40 9.73 8.96
CA ASP A 146 11.91 10.96 9.59
C ASP A 146 10.52 10.78 10.25
N TYR A 147 9.82 9.69 9.96
CA TYR A 147 8.47 9.43 10.46
C TYR A 147 8.50 8.49 11.67
N THR A 148 8.14 9.00 12.83
CA THR A 148 7.89 8.18 14.03
C THR A 148 6.52 7.50 13.95
N LYS A 149 6.29 6.46 14.78
CA LYS A 149 4.96 5.82 14.87
C LYS A 149 3.88 6.83 15.25
N ASP A 150 4.18 7.70 16.22
CA ASP A 150 3.22 8.71 16.72
C ASP A 150 2.84 9.69 15.60
N HIS A 151 3.81 10.16 14.81
CA HIS A 151 3.56 11.02 13.66
C HIS A 151 2.73 10.32 12.58
N ILE A 152 2.99 9.02 12.33
CA ILE A 152 2.21 8.22 11.38
C ILE A 152 0.75 8.14 11.80
N PHE A 153 0.47 7.85 13.07
CA PHE A 153 -0.91 7.79 13.58
C PHE A 153 -1.56 9.17 13.65
N GLU A 154 -0.87 10.18 14.19
CA GLU A 154 -1.39 11.55 14.29
C GLU A 154 -1.84 12.12 12.93
N LYS A 155 -1.09 11.82 11.88
CA LYS A 155 -1.34 12.29 10.50
C LYS A 155 -2.08 11.29 9.63
N ASN A 156 -2.50 10.14 10.18
CA ASN A 156 -3.14 9.05 9.45
C ASN A 156 -2.31 8.52 8.25
N LEU A 157 -0.98 8.54 8.37
CA LEU A 157 -0.05 8.12 7.31
C LEU A 157 0.12 6.59 7.28
N LEU A 158 -0.99 5.84 7.40
CA LEU A 158 -0.98 4.38 7.55
C LEU A 158 -0.28 3.64 6.39
N MET A 159 -0.18 4.27 5.22
CA MET A 159 0.59 3.76 4.09
C MET A 159 2.08 3.54 4.41
N LEU A 160 2.62 4.27 5.39
CA LEU A 160 4.03 4.15 5.79
C LEU A 160 4.29 2.99 6.77
N LEU A 161 3.26 2.48 7.45
CA LEU A 161 3.42 1.46 8.51
C LEU A 161 4.11 0.18 8.06
N PRO A 162 3.83 -0.41 6.88
CA PRO A 162 4.53 -1.61 6.44
C PRO A 162 6.06 -1.41 6.34
N PHE A 163 6.49 -0.19 6.05
CA PHE A 163 7.90 0.15 5.92
C PHE A 163 8.56 0.63 7.22
N TYR A 164 7.78 0.80 8.29
CA TYR A 164 8.29 1.30 9.57
C TYR A 164 9.41 0.43 10.15
N ILE A 165 9.37 -0.87 9.89
CA ILE A 165 10.37 -1.87 10.31
C ILE A 165 11.79 -1.57 9.79
N MET A 166 11.94 -0.79 8.70
CA MET A 166 13.23 -0.48 8.10
C MET A 166 14.22 0.20 9.07
N ARG A 167 13.72 0.90 10.09
CA ARG A 167 14.53 1.53 11.13
C ARG A 167 15.32 0.54 11.98
N TYR A 168 14.89 -0.72 12.00
CA TYR A 168 15.52 -1.80 12.75
C TYR A 168 16.47 -2.65 11.90
N GLU A 169 16.46 -2.50 10.59
CA GLU A 169 17.26 -3.30 9.66
C GLU A 169 18.74 -3.32 10.01
N LYS A 170 19.31 -2.16 10.36
CA LYS A 170 20.74 -2.04 10.74
C LYS A 170 21.05 -2.63 12.10
N LYS A 171 20.04 -2.79 12.97
CA LYS A 171 20.19 -3.30 14.36
C LYS A 171 19.95 -4.80 14.49
N LYS A 172 19.60 -5.51 13.40
CA LYS A 172 19.21 -6.93 13.45
C LYS A 172 20.25 -7.85 14.07
N HIS A 173 21.55 -7.60 13.83
CA HIS A 173 22.61 -8.38 14.44
C HIS A 173 22.77 -8.15 15.95
N ASP A 174 22.52 -6.93 16.40
CA ASP A 174 22.61 -6.59 17.82
C ASP A 174 21.42 -7.20 18.59
N MET A 175 20.24 -7.23 17.99
CA MET A 175 19.04 -7.84 18.57
C MET A 175 19.18 -9.34 18.81
N ARG A 176 19.92 -10.07 17.96
CA ARG A 176 20.22 -11.51 18.18
C ARG A 176 20.99 -11.76 19.48
N LYS A 177 21.75 -10.78 19.94
CA LYS A 177 22.63 -10.87 21.11
C LYS A 177 22.09 -10.14 22.33
N ASN A 178 21.09 -9.29 22.14
CA ASN A 178 20.52 -8.43 23.15
C ASN A 178 19.00 -8.56 23.18
N LEU A 179 18.50 -9.36 24.13
CA LEU A 179 17.08 -9.60 24.33
C LEU A 179 16.30 -8.32 24.70
N GLU A 180 16.95 -7.34 25.33
CA GLU A 180 16.33 -6.06 25.67
C GLU A 180 15.99 -5.27 24.38
N LEU A 181 16.88 -5.25 23.37
CA LEU A 181 16.60 -4.62 22.08
C LEU A 181 15.48 -5.33 21.32
N LEU A 182 15.41 -6.64 21.42
CA LEU A 182 14.30 -7.40 20.83
C LEU A 182 12.98 -7.05 21.54
N GLN A 183 12.99 -6.98 22.86
CA GLN A 183 11.78 -6.64 23.61
C GLN A 183 11.28 -5.22 23.27
N ILE A 184 12.16 -4.24 23.15
CA ILE A 184 11.82 -2.89 22.73
C ILE A 184 11.12 -2.89 21.34
N LEU A 185 11.63 -3.68 20.39
CA LEU A 185 10.99 -3.83 19.08
C LEU A 185 9.59 -4.42 19.21
N LEU A 186 9.44 -5.51 19.97
CA LEU A 186 8.16 -6.18 20.13
C LEU A 186 7.13 -5.31 20.87
N ASP A 187 7.54 -4.58 21.89
CA ASP A 187 6.68 -3.65 22.61
C ASP A 187 6.20 -2.52 21.69
N GLU A 188 7.08 -1.98 20.83
CA GLU A 188 6.70 -0.94 19.86
C GLU A 188 5.70 -1.48 18.83
N TYR A 189 5.86 -2.73 18.38
CA TYR A 189 4.91 -3.35 17.45
C TYR A 189 3.59 -3.74 18.11
N ASP A 190 3.58 -4.05 19.40
CA ASP A 190 2.34 -4.24 20.15
C ASP A 190 1.56 -2.93 20.28
N GLU A 191 2.25 -1.80 20.53
CA GLU A 191 1.61 -0.48 20.51
C GLU A 191 1.04 -0.14 19.13
N ILE A 192 1.78 -0.43 18.04
CA ILE A 192 1.28 -0.24 16.66
C ILE A 192 0.02 -1.08 16.44
N ARG A 193 0.02 -2.34 16.86
CA ARG A 193 -1.14 -3.24 16.78
C ARG A 193 -2.35 -2.68 17.50
N ILE A 194 -2.16 -2.26 18.77
CA ILE A 194 -3.23 -1.70 19.60
C ILE A 194 -3.83 -0.44 18.94
N ASN A 195 -3.00 0.46 18.43
CA ASN A 195 -3.46 1.67 17.76
C ASN A 195 -4.22 1.35 16.47
N LEU A 196 -3.70 0.45 15.63
CA LEU A 196 -4.39 0.00 14.43
C LEU A 196 -5.72 -0.67 14.74
N GLU A 197 -5.77 -1.52 15.76
CA GLU A 197 -7.00 -2.19 16.19
C GLU A 197 -8.04 -1.17 16.61
N LYS A 198 -7.66 -0.21 17.45
CA LYS A 198 -8.54 0.86 17.92
C LYS A 198 -9.06 1.72 16.76
N GLU A 199 -8.19 2.16 15.87
CA GLU A 199 -8.59 3.08 14.79
C GLU A 199 -9.40 2.39 13.68
N LEU A 200 -9.10 1.13 13.38
CA LEU A 200 -9.66 0.48 12.20
C LEU A 200 -10.80 -0.49 12.53
N THR A 201 -10.69 -1.30 13.60
CA THR A 201 -11.77 -2.24 13.94
C THR A 201 -12.95 -1.56 14.57
N GLU A 202 -12.73 -0.61 15.47
CA GLU A 202 -13.80 0.18 16.09
C GLU A 202 -14.56 1.06 15.08
N THR A 203 -13.91 1.43 13.97
CA THR A 203 -14.53 2.23 12.88
C THR A 203 -15.10 1.38 11.74
N GLY A 204 -15.15 0.05 11.90
CA GLY A 204 -15.69 -0.86 10.88
C GLY A 204 -14.73 -1.14 9.70
N LYS A 205 -13.45 -0.79 9.81
CA LYS A 205 -12.42 -1.00 8.79
C LYS A 205 -11.56 -2.25 9.08
N ALA A 206 -12.16 -3.35 9.56
CA ALA A 206 -11.46 -4.58 9.96
C ALA A 206 -10.66 -5.23 8.81
N GLU A 207 -11.16 -5.12 7.56
CA GLU A 207 -10.43 -5.60 6.39
C GLU A 207 -9.13 -4.83 6.17
N LEU A 208 -9.16 -3.51 6.34
CA LEU A 208 -7.96 -2.67 6.25
C LEU A 208 -6.94 -3.03 7.34
N TYR A 209 -7.39 -3.27 8.58
CA TYR A 209 -6.53 -3.77 9.65
C TYR A 209 -5.82 -5.07 9.23
N THR A 210 -6.59 -6.05 8.75
CA THR A 210 -6.06 -7.34 8.29
C THR A 210 -5.03 -7.18 7.17
N ASN A 211 -5.34 -6.35 6.17
CA ASN A 211 -4.47 -6.13 5.02
C ASN A 211 -3.16 -5.43 5.43
N LEU A 212 -3.21 -4.37 6.23
CA LEU A 212 -2.02 -3.67 6.72
C LEU A 212 -1.14 -4.58 7.58
N THR A 213 -1.74 -5.35 8.49
CA THR A 213 -1.00 -6.29 9.33
C THR A 213 -0.25 -7.33 8.50
N LYS A 214 -0.89 -7.90 7.48
CA LYS A 214 -0.23 -8.84 6.55
C LYS A 214 0.96 -8.19 5.82
N LEU A 215 0.83 -6.94 5.39
CA LEU A 215 1.91 -6.23 4.71
C LEU A 215 3.07 -5.91 5.66
N ILE A 216 2.78 -5.52 6.92
CA ILE A 216 3.79 -5.31 7.96
C ILE A 216 4.59 -6.60 8.19
N VAL A 217 3.91 -7.72 8.42
CA VAL A 217 4.56 -9.02 8.64
C VAL A 217 5.37 -9.43 7.41
N LYS A 218 4.84 -9.24 6.20
CA LYS A 218 5.54 -9.56 4.94
C LYS A 218 6.88 -8.83 4.81
N ILE A 219 6.93 -7.54 5.15
CA ILE A 219 8.19 -6.77 5.13
C ILE A 219 9.12 -7.20 6.26
N ALA A 220 8.59 -7.45 7.48
CA ALA A 220 9.38 -7.93 8.60
C ALA A 220 10.04 -9.29 8.30
N ASP A 221 9.31 -10.21 7.70
CA ASP A 221 9.81 -11.52 7.27
C ASP A 221 10.97 -11.40 6.28
N TYR A 222 10.88 -10.44 5.36
CA TYR A 222 11.95 -10.19 4.41
C TYR A 222 13.19 -9.57 5.08
N ILE A 223 13.00 -8.55 5.93
CA ILE A 223 14.12 -7.85 6.60
C ILE A 223 14.86 -8.79 7.54
N PHE A 224 14.12 -9.62 8.27
CA PHE A 224 14.63 -10.54 9.27
C PHE A 224 14.66 -12.01 8.79
N GLU A 225 14.86 -12.25 7.49
CA GLU A 225 14.84 -13.60 6.89
C GLU A 225 15.69 -14.61 7.66
N LYS A 226 16.84 -14.18 8.21
CA LYS A 226 17.81 -15.02 8.95
C LYS A 226 17.65 -14.96 10.47
N GLU A 227 16.75 -14.14 10.97
CA GLU A 227 16.48 -13.89 12.39
C GLU A 227 15.12 -14.46 12.78
N GLU A 228 15.01 -15.79 12.90
CA GLU A 228 13.76 -16.52 13.11
C GLU A 228 13.00 -16.06 14.37
N ASP A 229 13.72 -15.82 15.49
CA ASP A 229 13.11 -15.37 16.74
C ASP A 229 12.44 -14.01 16.59
N ILE A 230 13.05 -13.08 15.82
CA ILE A 230 12.49 -11.76 15.56
C ILE A 230 11.24 -11.87 14.68
N ARG A 231 11.33 -12.66 13.59
CA ARG A 231 10.19 -12.88 12.70
C ARG A 231 9.00 -13.48 13.44
N LYS A 232 9.26 -14.53 14.23
CA LYS A 232 8.23 -15.19 15.02
C LYS A 232 7.61 -14.21 16.03
N GLY A 233 8.44 -13.45 16.76
CA GLY A 233 7.96 -12.48 17.73
C GLY A 233 7.05 -11.41 17.09
N ILE A 234 7.44 -10.83 15.93
CA ILE A 234 6.58 -9.87 15.21
C ILE A 234 5.31 -10.54 14.69
N GLY A 235 5.42 -11.77 14.16
CA GLY A 235 4.27 -12.53 13.69
C GLY A 235 3.27 -12.83 14.81
N ASP A 236 3.74 -13.22 15.98
CA ASP A 236 2.92 -13.49 17.15
C ASP A 236 2.23 -12.20 17.67
N VAL A 237 2.96 -11.09 17.73
CA VAL A 237 2.42 -9.79 18.15
C VAL A 237 1.37 -9.28 17.17
N MET A 238 1.64 -9.29 15.87
CA MET A 238 0.76 -8.74 14.86
C MET A 238 -0.33 -9.71 14.39
N GLY A 239 -0.07 -11.01 14.44
CA GLY A 239 -0.91 -12.04 13.80
C GLY A 239 -2.12 -12.50 14.60
N GLY A 240 -2.13 -12.39 15.93
CA GLY A 240 -3.17 -12.97 16.77
C GLY A 240 -4.60 -12.51 16.41
N LYS A 241 -4.80 -11.21 16.30
CA LYS A 241 -6.11 -10.62 15.95
C LYS A 241 -6.52 -10.85 14.49
N VAL A 242 -5.55 -10.92 13.58
CA VAL A 242 -5.80 -11.21 12.16
C VAL A 242 -6.44 -12.58 11.98
N LEU A 243 -5.96 -13.60 12.69
CA LEU A 243 -6.53 -14.96 12.64
C LEU A 243 -7.96 -14.99 13.16
N GLU A 244 -8.24 -14.24 14.23
CA GLU A 244 -9.60 -14.11 14.79
C GLU A 244 -10.54 -13.45 13.77
N LEU A 245 -10.19 -12.29 13.24
CA LEU A 245 -10.98 -11.56 12.25
C LEU A 245 -11.19 -12.34 10.94
N GLU A 246 -10.17 -13.05 10.46
CA GLU A 246 -10.34 -13.94 9.30
C GLU A 246 -11.28 -15.10 9.58
N SER A 247 -11.22 -15.68 10.77
CA SER A 247 -12.17 -16.73 11.18
C SER A 247 -13.60 -16.23 11.24
N GLU A 248 -13.82 -15.02 11.78
CA GLU A 248 -15.14 -14.38 11.81
C GLU A 248 -15.64 -14.06 10.40
N ARG A 249 -14.81 -13.53 9.53
CA ARG A 249 -15.14 -13.26 8.12
C ARG A 249 -15.53 -14.52 7.37
N LEU A 250 -14.73 -15.59 7.49
CA LEU A 250 -15.02 -16.88 6.84
C LEU A 250 -16.32 -17.51 7.34
N LYS A 251 -16.64 -17.36 8.63
CA LYS A 251 -17.93 -17.80 9.18
C LYS A 251 -19.08 -16.99 8.58
N ALA A 252 -18.97 -15.65 8.56
CA ALA A 252 -20.01 -14.78 8.01
C ALA A 252 -20.24 -15.04 6.51
N GLU A 253 -19.18 -15.22 5.73
CA GLU A 253 -19.25 -15.59 4.32
C GLU A 253 -19.92 -16.96 4.12
N GLY A 254 -19.57 -17.94 4.97
CA GLY A 254 -20.19 -19.28 4.95
C GLY A 254 -21.68 -19.23 5.28
N GLU A 255 -22.07 -18.44 6.27
CA GLU A 255 -23.48 -18.24 6.64
C GLU A 255 -24.28 -17.53 5.54
N ALA A 256 -23.71 -16.48 4.94
CA ALA A 256 -24.33 -15.75 3.83
C ALA A 256 -24.52 -16.66 2.60
N ARG A 257 -23.49 -17.44 2.25
CA ARG A 257 -23.51 -18.40 1.14
C ARG A 257 -24.58 -19.50 1.36
N LEU A 258 -24.67 -20.03 2.57
CA LEU A 258 -25.71 -21.00 2.94
C LEU A 258 -27.10 -20.36 2.89
N GLY A 259 -27.27 -19.14 3.37
CA GLY A 259 -28.51 -18.39 3.30
C GLY A 259 -29.01 -18.18 1.87
N ASP A 260 -28.12 -17.81 0.94
CA ASP A 260 -28.45 -17.67 -0.48
C ASP A 260 -28.89 -19.01 -1.10
N LEU A 261 -28.18 -20.09 -0.80
CA LEU A 261 -28.56 -21.43 -1.25
C LEU A 261 -29.95 -21.81 -0.75
N ILE A 262 -30.22 -21.62 0.55
CA ILE A 262 -31.55 -21.93 1.13
C ILE A 262 -32.66 -21.14 0.45
N ASN A 263 -32.44 -19.82 0.20
CA ASN A 263 -33.43 -19.00 -0.47
C ASN A 263 -33.72 -19.50 -1.90
N ARG A 264 -32.72 -19.92 -2.66
CA ARG A 264 -32.88 -20.48 -4.00
C ARG A 264 -33.61 -21.85 -3.97
N LEU A 265 -33.25 -22.71 -3.03
CA LEU A 265 -33.96 -24.00 -2.84
C LEU A 265 -35.44 -23.82 -2.47
N ILE A 266 -35.76 -22.77 -1.68
CA ILE A 266 -37.17 -22.42 -1.38
C ILE A 266 -37.88 -21.96 -2.65
N GLN A 267 -37.27 -21.08 -3.47
CA GLN A 267 -37.86 -20.62 -4.73
C GLN A 267 -38.11 -21.77 -5.71
N ASP A 268 -37.21 -22.75 -5.74
CA ASP A 268 -37.33 -23.95 -6.59
C ASP A 268 -38.18 -25.08 -5.97
N GLN A 269 -38.77 -24.83 -4.79
CA GLN A 269 -39.61 -25.78 -4.05
C GLN A 269 -38.88 -27.08 -3.65
N ARG A 270 -37.55 -27.05 -3.49
CA ARG A 270 -36.71 -28.21 -3.14
C ARG A 270 -36.48 -28.31 -1.62
N MET A 271 -37.60 -28.41 -0.85
CA MET A 271 -37.57 -28.33 0.60
C MET A 271 -36.77 -29.45 1.29
N GLU A 272 -36.78 -30.67 0.74
CA GLU A 272 -36.01 -31.80 1.29
C GLU A 272 -34.51 -31.57 1.24
N GLU A 273 -34.04 -30.84 0.23
CA GLU A 273 -32.62 -30.56 0.05
C GLU A 273 -32.10 -29.43 0.96
N ILE A 274 -32.99 -28.63 1.54
CA ILE A 274 -32.64 -27.65 2.57
C ILE A 274 -32.10 -28.35 3.82
N GLN A 275 -32.76 -29.41 4.24
CA GLN A 275 -32.32 -30.19 5.39
C GLN A 275 -30.97 -30.86 5.10
N MET A 276 -30.79 -31.43 3.90
CA MET A 276 -29.54 -32.03 3.48
C MET A 276 -28.41 -31.00 3.40
N ALA A 277 -28.64 -29.83 2.80
CA ALA A 277 -27.65 -28.74 2.72
C ALA A 277 -27.20 -28.25 4.10
N SER A 278 -28.10 -28.30 5.10
CA SER A 278 -27.79 -27.85 6.46
C SER A 278 -26.95 -28.85 7.25
N THR A 279 -27.11 -30.16 7.00
CA THR A 279 -26.53 -31.25 7.81
C THR A 279 -25.41 -32.01 7.12
N ASP A 280 -25.37 -32.02 5.77
CA ASP A 280 -24.41 -32.75 4.96
C ASP A 280 -23.51 -31.79 4.17
N PRO A 281 -22.21 -31.65 4.54
CA PRO A 281 -21.28 -30.78 3.85
C PRO A 281 -21.01 -31.17 2.38
N GLU A 282 -21.00 -32.46 2.04
CA GLU A 282 -20.75 -32.93 0.68
C GLU A 282 -21.91 -32.59 -0.25
N LYS A 283 -23.14 -32.80 0.26
CA LYS A 283 -24.36 -32.45 -0.46
C LYS A 283 -24.47 -30.93 -0.64
N ARG A 284 -24.12 -30.18 0.38
CA ARG A 284 -24.06 -28.70 0.32
C ARG A 284 -23.11 -28.22 -0.77
N GLU A 285 -21.89 -28.77 -0.86
CA GLU A 285 -20.93 -28.42 -1.90
C GLU A 285 -21.41 -28.77 -3.33
N GLN A 286 -22.14 -29.87 -3.49
CA GLN A 286 -22.80 -30.22 -4.75
C GLN A 286 -23.82 -29.17 -5.16
N LEU A 287 -24.66 -28.74 -4.22
CA LEU A 287 -25.71 -27.74 -4.43
C LEU A 287 -25.10 -26.35 -4.70
N TYR A 288 -24.01 -25.98 -4.04
CA TYR A 288 -23.29 -24.75 -4.36
C TYR A 288 -22.81 -24.72 -5.82
N LYS A 289 -22.26 -25.83 -6.30
CA LYS A 289 -21.82 -25.93 -7.71
C LYS A 289 -22.99 -25.88 -8.69
N GLU A 290 -24.12 -26.54 -8.32
CA GLU A 290 -25.33 -26.54 -9.13
C GLU A 290 -25.91 -25.14 -9.29
N TYR A 291 -25.93 -24.35 -8.22
CA TYR A 291 -26.51 -23.01 -8.19
C TYR A 291 -25.49 -21.90 -8.56
N GLY A 292 -24.22 -22.23 -8.74
CA GLY A 292 -23.19 -21.26 -9.06
C GLY A 292 -22.92 -20.25 -7.94
N ILE A 293 -22.95 -20.74 -6.68
CA ILE A 293 -22.75 -19.94 -5.46
C ILE A 293 -21.36 -20.18 -4.91
#